data_925763fdb39fb55d8c22152fa526214f
#
_entry.id   925763fdb39fb55d8c22152fa526214f
#
_cell.length_a   1.000
_cell.length_b   1.000
_cell.length_c   1.000
_cell.angle_alpha   90.00
_cell.angle_beta   90.00
_cell.angle_gamma   90.00
#
_symmetry.space_group_name_H-M   'P 1'
#
loop_
_entity.id
_entity.type
_entity.pdbx_description
1 polymer ?
#
loop_
_entity_poly.entity_id
_entity_poly.type
_entity_poly.pdbx_seq_one_letter_code
_entity_poly.pdbx_strand_id
1 'polypeptide(L)'
;MLEEQDTTQCFRKVSWLFTGKRFKDSSWSWIVCVSAAVCHAVNLGMVLSFGVLFPTLMDYFDETRERTAFVGSIGLGMVWFASPLAGYLCDRFGWRITCFLGGTLCIAGLVSTSFVQSFTVMYFTYSALYGLGTCFICNSCFLAIAKYFTDKLSVATGIVSLGAGVGVLYTGPLLQVLLDSFEWRNTFRIMAATYVLVCILSLSFNPYVEEIATVENLSIERNNKDEERDDKSGISLYCSVWSFPAYTVIVTSFTIANFGMYIPYINLVKYCEDIRISAQKASRLFIFIGLASCVARLMTGRLCNNKRVNPVYVYQSCLVTAGLAAFMLPFTTKYWSLIVFSVIYGLSDGIYITTQNFILLTVVDSKRTTASFCINNVLYSFSAAAGGPVAGEFIISLQTERENCPGGAQA
;
A
#
# COMPACT_ATOMS: atom_id res chain seq x y z
N MET A 1 32.30 -27.88 -27.91
CA MET A 1 33.23 -27.45 -26.82
C MET A 1 33.13 -25.96 -26.51
N LEU A 2 33.05 -25.04 -27.46
CA LEU A 2 32.86 -23.59 -27.17
C LEU A 2 31.43 -23.22 -26.76
N GLU A 3 30.40 -23.86 -27.31
CA GLU A 3 28.99 -23.65 -26.92
C GLU A 3 28.65 -24.18 -25.53
N GLU A 4 29.32 -25.23 -25.10
CA GLU A 4 29.12 -25.84 -23.76
C GLU A 4 29.78 -25.02 -22.64
N GLN A 5 30.84 -24.27 -22.95
CA GLN A 5 31.47 -23.32 -22.03
C GLN A 5 30.60 -22.06 -21.82
N ASP A 6 29.91 -21.60 -22.88
CA ASP A 6 29.06 -20.40 -22.80
C ASP A 6 27.76 -20.66 -22.03
N THR A 7 27.15 -21.84 -22.21
CA THR A 7 25.99 -22.27 -21.42
C THR A 7 26.35 -22.48 -19.95
N THR A 8 27.50 -23.07 -19.66
CA THR A 8 27.97 -23.27 -18.27
C THR A 8 28.32 -21.96 -17.58
N GLN A 9 28.89 -20.97 -18.31
CA GLN A 9 29.12 -19.63 -17.78
C GLN A 9 27.81 -18.87 -17.56
N CYS A 10 26.83 -19.02 -18.45
CA CYS A 10 25.51 -18.44 -18.30
C CYS A 10 24.77 -19.03 -17.07
N PHE A 11 24.79 -20.35 -16.93
CA PHE A 11 24.24 -21.03 -15.75
C PHE A 11 24.96 -20.64 -14.44
N ARG A 12 26.27 -20.47 -14.45
CA ARG A 12 27.05 -19.99 -13.30
C ARG A 12 26.73 -18.53 -12.95
N LYS A 13 26.56 -17.66 -13.95
CA LYS A 13 26.09 -16.27 -13.74
C LYS A 13 24.67 -16.23 -13.21
N VAL A 14 23.78 -17.08 -13.72
CA VAL A 14 22.39 -17.18 -13.24
C VAL A 14 22.33 -17.78 -11.84
N SER A 15 23.12 -18.84 -11.53
CA SER A 15 23.18 -19.40 -10.17
C SER A 15 23.73 -18.40 -9.14
N TRP A 16 24.68 -17.52 -9.56
CA TRP A 16 25.17 -16.46 -8.69
C TRP A 16 24.10 -15.42 -8.34
N LEU A 17 23.16 -15.13 -9.26
CA LEU A 17 21.97 -14.31 -8.99
C LEU A 17 21.09 -14.89 -7.86
N PHE A 18 21.09 -16.21 -7.70
CA PHE A 18 20.24 -16.92 -6.73
C PHE A 18 20.92 -17.24 -5.40
N THR A 19 22.25 -17.38 -5.37
CA THR A 19 23.00 -17.89 -4.21
C THR A 19 24.09 -16.95 -3.71
N GLY A 20 24.38 -15.84 -4.41
CA GLY A 20 25.42 -14.88 -4.01
C GLY A 20 25.02 -14.11 -2.76
N LYS A 21 25.96 -13.99 -1.81
CA LYS A 21 25.83 -13.12 -0.62
C LYS A 21 25.64 -11.67 -1.06
N ARG A 22 24.71 -10.96 -0.45
CA ARG A 22 24.39 -9.56 -0.76
C ARG A 22 24.66 -8.69 0.45
N PHE A 23 25.15 -7.48 0.22
CA PHE A 23 25.42 -6.51 1.28
C PHE A 23 24.31 -5.46 1.31
N LYS A 24 24.00 -4.95 2.49
CA LYS A 24 23.10 -3.82 2.70
C LYS A 24 23.63 -2.56 2.00
N ASP A 25 22.73 -1.68 1.60
CA ASP A 25 23.02 -0.40 0.92
C ASP A 25 23.88 -0.50 -0.37
N SER A 26 23.96 -1.69 -0.98
CA SER A 26 24.70 -1.98 -2.21
C SER A 26 23.93 -1.56 -3.47
N SER A 27 24.58 -1.59 -4.64
CA SER A 27 23.91 -1.37 -5.93
C SER A 27 22.79 -2.38 -6.18
N TRP A 28 22.91 -3.61 -5.68
CA TRP A 28 21.85 -4.61 -5.76
C TRP A 28 20.62 -4.23 -4.95
N SER A 29 20.79 -3.60 -3.80
CA SER A 29 19.69 -3.11 -2.97
C SER A 29 18.80 -2.13 -3.74
N TRP A 30 19.38 -1.31 -4.62
CA TRP A 30 18.61 -0.40 -5.48
C TRP A 30 17.82 -1.13 -6.56
N ILE A 31 18.37 -2.23 -7.12
CA ILE A 31 17.63 -3.08 -8.06
C ILE A 31 16.41 -3.68 -7.36
N VAL A 32 16.59 -4.20 -6.14
CA VAL A 32 15.49 -4.71 -5.30
C VAL A 32 14.47 -3.62 -4.99
N CYS A 33 14.91 -2.40 -4.66
CA CYS A 33 14.05 -1.26 -4.39
C CYS A 33 13.17 -0.90 -5.61
N VAL A 34 13.77 -0.81 -6.79
CA VAL A 34 13.02 -0.53 -8.04
C VAL A 34 12.08 -1.68 -8.37
N SER A 35 12.52 -2.93 -8.22
CA SER A 35 11.66 -4.10 -8.41
C SER A 35 10.47 -4.10 -7.45
N ALA A 36 10.69 -3.78 -6.18
CA ALA A 36 9.62 -3.63 -5.18
C ALA A 36 8.65 -2.50 -5.54
N ALA A 37 9.16 -1.36 -6.02
CA ALA A 37 8.32 -0.24 -6.46
C ALA A 37 7.45 -0.62 -7.66
N VAL A 38 7.99 -1.34 -8.64
CA VAL A 38 7.21 -1.83 -9.80
C VAL A 38 6.18 -2.87 -9.36
N CYS A 39 6.55 -3.83 -8.52
CA CYS A 39 5.60 -4.81 -7.96
C CYS A 39 4.45 -4.09 -7.22
N HIS A 40 4.79 -3.08 -6.43
CA HIS A 40 3.80 -2.30 -5.67
C HIS A 40 2.92 -1.45 -6.59
N ALA A 41 3.47 -0.92 -7.71
CA ALA A 41 2.72 -0.18 -8.72
C ALA A 41 1.68 -1.06 -9.43
N VAL A 42 2.08 -2.22 -9.92
CA VAL A 42 1.16 -3.18 -10.57
C VAL A 42 0.08 -3.60 -9.60
N ASN A 43 0.47 -3.91 -8.36
CA ASN A 43 -0.42 -4.45 -7.35
C ASN A 43 -1.47 -3.43 -6.87
N LEU A 44 -1.06 -2.30 -6.28
CA LEU A 44 -2.00 -1.30 -5.78
C LEU A 44 -2.68 -0.52 -6.91
N GLY A 45 -2.03 -0.38 -8.06
CA GLY A 45 -2.67 0.18 -9.24
C GLY A 45 -3.97 -0.54 -9.59
N MET A 46 -3.93 -1.86 -9.65
CA MET A 46 -5.11 -2.68 -9.97
C MET A 46 -6.17 -2.65 -8.87
N VAL A 47 -5.76 -2.78 -7.59
CA VAL A 47 -6.68 -2.79 -6.45
C VAL A 47 -7.46 -1.46 -6.35
N LEU A 48 -6.76 -0.35 -6.43
CA LEU A 48 -7.36 0.99 -6.26
C LEU A 48 -8.11 1.46 -7.51
N SER A 49 -7.87 0.84 -8.67
CA SER A 49 -8.59 1.13 -9.91
C SER A 49 -9.86 0.27 -10.11
N PHE A 50 -10.27 -0.52 -9.09
CA PHE A 50 -11.50 -1.33 -9.16
C PHE A 50 -12.74 -0.50 -9.53
N GLY A 51 -12.77 0.78 -9.15
CA GLY A 51 -13.86 1.70 -9.51
C GLY A 51 -14.12 1.84 -11.01
N VAL A 52 -13.11 1.57 -11.86
CA VAL A 52 -13.27 1.57 -13.33
C VAL A 52 -14.01 0.32 -13.81
N LEU A 53 -13.80 -0.83 -13.14
CA LEU A 53 -14.49 -2.09 -13.44
C LEU A 53 -15.93 -2.12 -12.90
N PHE A 54 -16.19 -1.31 -11.88
CA PHE A 54 -17.42 -1.31 -11.10
C PHE A 54 -18.71 -1.19 -11.96
N PRO A 55 -18.87 -0.17 -12.84
CA PRO A 55 -20.07 -0.02 -13.64
C PRO A 55 -20.28 -1.22 -14.58
N THR A 56 -19.24 -1.66 -15.26
CA THR A 56 -19.30 -2.79 -16.20
C THR A 56 -19.73 -4.08 -15.52
N LEU A 57 -19.25 -4.34 -14.28
CA LEU A 57 -19.64 -5.53 -13.53
C LEU A 57 -21.09 -5.43 -13.02
N MET A 58 -21.51 -4.25 -12.57
CA MET A 58 -22.87 -3.99 -12.11
C MET A 58 -23.86 -4.24 -13.23
N ASP A 59 -23.61 -3.69 -14.42
CA ASP A 59 -24.47 -3.83 -15.58
C ASP A 59 -24.50 -5.26 -16.13
N TYR A 60 -23.36 -5.97 -16.14
CA TYR A 60 -23.28 -7.33 -16.66
C TYR A 60 -24.02 -8.36 -15.80
N PHE A 61 -23.95 -8.24 -14.47
CA PHE A 61 -24.55 -9.18 -13.53
C PHE A 61 -25.95 -8.73 -13.04
N ASP A 62 -26.42 -7.56 -13.47
CA ASP A 62 -27.69 -6.94 -13.02
C ASP A 62 -27.79 -6.87 -11.49
N GLU A 63 -26.67 -6.50 -10.84
CA GLU A 63 -26.54 -6.48 -9.38
C GLU A 63 -26.67 -5.05 -8.84
N THR A 64 -27.04 -4.97 -7.57
CA THR A 64 -27.16 -3.70 -6.88
C THR A 64 -25.81 -3.03 -6.68
N ARG A 65 -25.81 -1.69 -6.62
CA ARG A 65 -24.61 -0.90 -6.36
C ARG A 65 -23.90 -1.34 -5.07
N GLU A 66 -24.66 -1.65 -4.04
CA GLU A 66 -24.11 -2.08 -2.75
C GLU A 66 -23.35 -3.40 -2.86
N ARG A 67 -23.95 -4.43 -3.46
CA ARG A 67 -23.32 -5.75 -3.61
C ARG A 67 -22.04 -5.68 -4.43
N THR A 68 -22.05 -4.86 -5.51
CA THR A 68 -20.86 -4.66 -6.34
C THR A 68 -19.76 -3.90 -5.58
N ALA A 69 -20.12 -2.90 -4.78
CA ALA A 69 -19.18 -2.18 -3.93
C ALA A 69 -18.52 -3.10 -2.88
N PHE A 70 -19.26 -4.04 -2.31
CA PHE A 70 -18.72 -4.99 -1.33
C PHE A 70 -17.60 -5.86 -1.91
N VAL A 71 -17.65 -6.27 -3.17
CA VAL A 71 -16.56 -7.04 -3.81
C VAL A 71 -15.24 -6.26 -3.77
N GLY A 72 -15.26 -5.00 -4.17
CA GLY A 72 -14.07 -4.14 -4.15
C GLY A 72 -13.60 -3.84 -2.72
N SER A 73 -14.53 -3.55 -1.82
CA SER A 73 -14.21 -3.19 -0.43
C SER A 73 -13.61 -4.36 0.36
N ILE A 74 -14.15 -5.58 0.18
CA ILE A 74 -13.59 -6.78 0.81
C ILE A 74 -12.21 -7.07 0.22
N GLY A 75 -12.05 -6.94 -1.12
CA GLY A 75 -10.76 -7.10 -1.77
C GLY A 75 -9.71 -6.13 -1.21
N LEU A 76 -10.04 -4.86 -1.10
CA LEU A 76 -9.18 -3.84 -0.49
C LEU A 76 -8.89 -4.14 0.99
N GLY A 77 -9.89 -4.56 1.75
CA GLY A 77 -9.72 -4.95 3.15
C GLY A 77 -8.73 -6.11 3.31
N MET A 78 -8.81 -7.11 2.45
CA MET A 78 -7.91 -8.28 2.48
C MET A 78 -6.44 -7.92 2.24
N VAL A 79 -6.15 -6.85 1.46
CA VAL A 79 -4.76 -6.36 1.22
C VAL A 79 -4.02 -6.10 2.52
N TRP A 80 -4.73 -5.63 3.54
CA TRP A 80 -4.15 -5.24 4.82
C TRP A 80 -4.47 -6.23 5.94
N PHE A 81 -5.68 -6.79 5.94
CA PHE A 81 -6.16 -7.68 7.00
C PHE A 81 -5.33 -8.97 7.12
N ALA A 82 -4.95 -9.58 6.00
CA ALA A 82 -4.17 -10.81 5.97
C ALA A 82 -2.65 -10.61 6.24
N SER A 83 -2.21 -9.38 6.59
CA SER A 83 -0.80 -9.05 6.84
C SER A 83 -0.10 -9.96 7.87
N PRO A 84 -0.70 -10.42 8.98
CA PRO A 84 -0.03 -11.34 9.89
C PRO A 84 0.36 -12.67 9.24
N LEU A 85 -0.48 -13.17 8.33
CA LEU A 85 -0.17 -14.37 7.54
C LEU A 85 0.98 -14.10 6.57
N ALA A 86 0.95 -12.95 5.88
CA ALA A 86 2.04 -12.52 5.01
C ALA A 86 3.37 -12.38 5.77
N GLY A 87 3.33 -11.77 6.95
CA GLY A 87 4.50 -11.62 7.82
C GLY A 87 5.07 -12.96 8.26
N TYR A 88 4.21 -13.88 8.71
CA TYR A 88 4.63 -15.24 9.07
C TYR A 88 5.32 -15.96 7.90
N LEU A 89 4.76 -15.85 6.70
CA LEU A 89 5.36 -16.45 5.50
C LEU A 89 6.70 -15.77 5.14
N CYS A 90 6.80 -14.45 5.28
CA CYS A 90 8.04 -13.71 5.05
C CYS A 90 9.14 -14.14 6.04
N ASP A 91 8.82 -14.31 7.30
CA ASP A 91 9.80 -14.71 8.33
C ASP A 91 10.22 -16.17 8.18
N ARG A 92 9.31 -17.08 7.76
CA ARG A 92 9.59 -18.51 7.64
C ARG A 92 10.22 -18.90 6.30
N PHE A 93 9.70 -18.37 5.19
CA PHE A 93 10.12 -18.77 3.83
C PHE A 93 10.88 -17.66 3.10
N GLY A 94 10.92 -16.47 3.67
CA GLY A 94 11.54 -15.31 3.08
C GLY A 94 10.62 -14.53 2.12
N TRP A 95 10.91 -13.25 1.97
CA TRP A 95 10.14 -12.30 1.16
C TRP A 95 10.10 -12.63 -0.34
N ARG A 96 11.12 -13.32 -0.89
CA ARG A 96 11.13 -13.79 -2.29
C ARG A 96 9.99 -14.77 -2.55
N ILE A 97 9.91 -15.83 -1.75
CA ILE A 97 8.90 -16.89 -1.92
C ILE A 97 7.52 -16.34 -1.64
N THR A 98 7.38 -15.49 -0.62
CA THR A 98 6.09 -14.87 -0.26
C THR A 98 5.59 -13.95 -1.37
N CYS A 99 6.46 -13.13 -1.98
CA CYS A 99 6.10 -12.27 -3.10
C CYS A 99 5.73 -13.09 -4.35
N PHE A 100 6.49 -14.13 -4.66
CA PHE A 100 6.20 -15.03 -5.77
C PHE A 100 4.86 -15.75 -5.59
N LEU A 101 4.60 -16.29 -4.39
CA LEU A 101 3.32 -16.89 -4.03
C LEU A 101 2.18 -15.87 -4.14
N GLY A 102 2.40 -14.63 -3.71
CA GLY A 102 1.44 -13.54 -3.88
C GLY A 102 1.11 -13.29 -5.34
N GLY A 103 2.12 -13.21 -6.21
CA GLY A 103 1.94 -13.05 -7.65
C GLY A 103 1.15 -14.19 -8.29
N THR A 104 1.47 -15.45 -7.93
CA THR A 104 0.73 -16.63 -8.43
C THR A 104 -0.72 -16.67 -7.96
N LEU A 105 -0.99 -16.28 -6.71
CA LEU A 105 -2.36 -16.15 -6.20
C LEU A 105 -3.14 -15.05 -6.92
N CYS A 106 -2.50 -13.91 -7.23
CA CYS A 106 -3.12 -12.84 -8.02
C CYS A 106 -3.47 -13.33 -9.43
N ILE A 107 -2.56 -14.03 -10.10
CA ILE A 107 -2.82 -14.64 -11.42
C ILE A 107 -4.01 -15.60 -11.32
N ALA A 108 -3.98 -16.54 -10.39
CA ALA A 108 -5.05 -17.50 -10.19
C ALA A 108 -6.39 -16.80 -9.88
N GLY A 109 -6.39 -15.79 -9.01
CA GLY A 109 -7.58 -15.03 -8.65
C GLY A 109 -8.19 -14.30 -9.84
N LEU A 110 -7.40 -13.53 -10.61
CA LEU A 110 -7.89 -12.78 -11.77
C LEU A 110 -8.32 -13.70 -12.91
N VAL A 111 -7.56 -14.77 -13.19
CA VAL A 111 -7.94 -15.77 -14.20
C VAL A 111 -9.24 -16.46 -13.79
N SER A 112 -9.36 -16.93 -12.54
CA SER A 112 -10.60 -17.52 -12.04
C SER A 112 -11.77 -16.56 -12.14
N THR A 113 -11.58 -15.28 -11.80
CA THR A 113 -12.59 -14.23 -11.92
C THR A 113 -13.06 -14.07 -13.37
N SER A 114 -12.19 -14.25 -14.37
CA SER A 114 -12.57 -14.16 -15.78
C SER A 114 -13.56 -15.26 -16.24
N PHE A 115 -13.64 -16.37 -15.51
CA PHE A 115 -14.56 -17.48 -15.80
C PHE A 115 -15.84 -17.48 -14.96
N VAL A 116 -16.00 -16.52 -14.07
CA VAL A 116 -17.15 -16.44 -13.16
C VAL A 116 -18.44 -16.23 -13.95
N GLN A 117 -19.45 -17.03 -13.60
CA GLN A 117 -20.82 -16.92 -14.13
C GLN A 117 -21.80 -16.37 -13.10
N SER A 118 -21.49 -16.45 -11.81
CA SER A 118 -22.30 -15.95 -10.71
C SER A 118 -21.55 -14.90 -9.93
N PHE A 119 -22.17 -13.77 -9.65
CA PHE A 119 -21.56 -12.66 -8.90
C PHE A 119 -21.04 -13.09 -7.52
N THR A 120 -21.73 -14.01 -6.84
CA THR A 120 -21.33 -14.52 -5.53
C THR A 120 -19.95 -15.19 -5.55
N VAL A 121 -19.57 -15.86 -6.64
CA VAL A 121 -18.24 -16.50 -6.77
C VAL A 121 -17.12 -15.46 -6.85
N MET A 122 -17.43 -14.24 -7.30
CA MET A 122 -16.46 -13.13 -7.37
C MET A 122 -15.95 -12.70 -5.98
N TYR A 123 -16.74 -12.86 -4.92
CA TYR A 123 -16.26 -12.65 -3.55
C TYR A 123 -15.10 -13.58 -3.17
N PHE A 124 -15.11 -14.81 -3.69
CA PHE A 124 -14.02 -15.76 -3.40
C PHE A 124 -12.83 -15.57 -4.34
N THR A 125 -13.07 -15.37 -5.63
CA THR A 125 -12.00 -15.30 -6.63
C THR A 125 -11.30 -13.93 -6.61
N TYR A 126 -12.05 -12.85 -6.65
CA TYR A 126 -11.48 -11.49 -6.65
C TYR A 126 -11.20 -11.01 -5.23
N SER A 127 -12.20 -11.02 -4.33
CA SER A 127 -11.99 -10.39 -3.02
C SER A 127 -11.08 -11.22 -2.11
N ALA A 128 -11.30 -12.54 -1.99
CA ALA A 128 -10.50 -13.36 -1.10
C ALA A 128 -9.18 -13.80 -1.73
N LEU A 129 -9.19 -14.50 -2.87
CA LEU A 129 -7.99 -15.10 -3.45
C LEU A 129 -7.03 -14.06 -4.01
N TYR A 130 -7.53 -13.14 -4.85
CA TYR A 130 -6.73 -12.05 -5.38
C TYR A 130 -6.32 -11.09 -4.26
N GLY A 131 -7.23 -10.72 -3.33
CA GLY A 131 -6.94 -9.89 -2.17
C GLY A 131 -5.83 -10.44 -1.28
N LEU A 132 -5.81 -11.77 -1.03
CA LEU A 132 -4.75 -12.43 -0.29
C LEU A 132 -3.39 -12.36 -1.03
N GLY A 133 -3.40 -12.59 -2.34
CA GLY A 133 -2.19 -12.46 -3.17
C GLY A 133 -1.61 -11.04 -3.12
N THR A 134 -2.46 -10.02 -3.21
CA THR A 134 -2.05 -8.61 -3.10
C THR A 134 -1.45 -8.28 -1.74
N CYS A 135 -2.00 -8.84 -0.67
CA CYS A 135 -1.44 -8.70 0.68
C CYS A 135 0.00 -9.24 0.76
N PHE A 136 0.26 -10.41 0.19
CA PHE A 136 1.59 -11.02 0.21
C PHE A 136 2.61 -10.17 -0.55
N ILE A 137 2.24 -9.62 -1.70
CA ILE A 137 3.11 -8.74 -2.48
C ILE A 137 3.42 -7.46 -1.70
N CYS A 138 2.40 -6.77 -1.15
CA CYS A 138 2.57 -5.52 -0.42
C CYS A 138 3.54 -5.68 0.77
N ASN A 139 3.29 -6.68 1.61
CA ASN A 139 4.12 -6.92 2.80
C ASN A 139 5.55 -7.30 2.40
N SER A 140 5.72 -8.19 1.41
CA SER A 140 7.04 -8.61 0.94
C SER A 140 7.87 -7.44 0.41
N CYS A 141 7.27 -6.48 -0.30
CA CYS A 141 7.98 -5.32 -0.82
C CYS A 141 8.56 -4.44 0.29
N PHE A 142 7.77 -4.10 1.31
CA PHE A 142 8.25 -3.27 2.42
C PHE A 142 9.22 -3.99 3.35
N LEU A 143 8.95 -5.26 3.67
CA LEU A 143 9.84 -6.05 4.52
C LEU A 143 11.18 -6.36 3.84
N ALA A 144 11.18 -6.56 2.51
CA ALA A 144 12.42 -6.72 1.76
C ALA A 144 13.28 -5.46 1.88
N ILE A 145 12.77 -4.26 1.56
CA ILE A 145 13.59 -3.04 1.66
C ILE A 145 14.11 -2.77 3.06
N ALA A 146 13.34 -3.12 4.11
CA ALA A 146 13.80 -3.00 5.51
C ALA A 146 15.03 -3.87 5.82
N LYS A 147 15.22 -4.98 5.10
CA LYS A 147 16.39 -5.85 5.24
C LYS A 147 17.56 -5.42 4.35
N TYR A 148 17.29 -4.82 3.19
CA TYR A 148 18.32 -4.40 2.23
C TYR A 148 18.92 -3.02 2.53
N PHE A 149 18.22 -2.16 3.28
CA PHE A 149 18.66 -0.80 3.57
C PHE A 149 18.76 -0.55 5.07
N THR A 150 19.77 0.21 5.44
CA THR A 150 19.96 0.80 6.78
C THR A 150 20.02 2.32 6.69
N ASP A 151 21.06 2.87 6.07
CA ASP A 151 21.27 4.32 5.99
C ASP A 151 20.30 5.03 5.04
N LYS A 152 19.84 4.34 3.99
CA LYS A 152 18.95 4.92 2.95
C LYS A 152 17.55 4.33 2.96
N LEU A 153 17.12 3.71 4.06
CA LEU A 153 15.82 3.07 4.19
C LEU A 153 14.67 4.05 3.92
N SER A 154 14.76 5.29 4.39
CA SER A 154 13.74 6.31 4.17
C SER A 154 13.54 6.62 2.67
N VAL A 155 14.65 6.74 1.92
CA VAL A 155 14.58 6.96 0.46
C VAL A 155 13.96 5.76 -0.24
N ALA A 156 14.38 4.54 0.14
CA ALA A 156 13.84 3.31 -0.42
C ALA A 156 12.32 3.18 -0.15
N THR A 157 11.88 3.50 1.08
CA THR A 157 10.45 3.52 1.44
C THR A 157 9.68 4.53 0.60
N GLY A 158 10.24 5.72 0.36
CA GLY A 158 9.66 6.72 -0.52
C GLY A 158 9.48 6.23 -1.96
N ILE A 159 10.48 5.54 -2.52
CA ILE A 159 10.44 4.99 -3.89
C ILE A 159 9.40 3.87 -4.00
N VAL A 160 9.36 2.94 -3.03
CA VAL A 160 8.34 1.87 -3.04
C VAL A 160 6.94 2.44 -2.88
N SER A 161 6.75 3.40 -1.98
CA SER A 161 5.47 4.09 -1.80
C SER A 161 5.04 4.85 -3.06
N LEU A 162 6.00 5.49 -3.78
CA LEU A 162 5.74 6.14 -5.06
C LEU A 162 5.16 5.17 -6.07
N GLY A 163 5.61 3.91 -6.07
CA GLY A 163 5.08 2.85 -6.94
C GLY A 163 3.56 2.79 -6.90
N ALA A 164 2.95 2.82 -5.72
CA ALA A 164 1.49 2.80 -5.59
C ALA A 164 0.81 3.99 -6.30
N GLY A 165 1.32 5.20 -6.12
CA GLY A 165 0.78 6.40 -6.76
C GLY A 165 0.87 6.35 -8.29
N VAL A 166 2.04 5.99 -8.81
CA VAL A 166 2.24 5.80 -10.25
C VAL A 166 1.34 4.68 -10.78
N GLY A 167 1.21 3.58 -10.01
CA GLY A 167 0.35 2.45 -10.35
C GLY A 167 -1.09 2.88 -10.63
N VAL A 168 -1.69 3.66 -9.74
CA VAL A 168 -3.06 4.16 -9.91
C VAL A 168 -3.18 5.07 -11.13
N LEU A 169 -2.20 5.95 -11.35
CA LEU A 169 -2.22 6.91 -12.46
C LEU A 169 -2.25 6.24 -13.84
N TYR A 170 -1.55 5.10 -14.02
CA TYR A 170 -1.57 4.42 -15.31
C TYR A 170 -2.62 3.32 -15.41
N THR A 171 -2.92 2.61 -14.31
CA THR A 171 -3.83 1.45 -14.35
C THR A 171 -5.27 1.86 -14.62
N GLY A 172 -5.74 2.99 -14.06
CA GLY A 172 -7.08 3.49 -14.31
C GLY A 172 -7.37 3.71 -15.80
N PRO A 173 -6.59 4.55 -16.51
CA PRO A 173 -6.73 4.73 -17.95
C PRO A 173 -6.51 3.45 -18.76
N LEU A 174 -5.55 2.60 -18.36
CA LEU A 174 -5.31 1.32 -19.03
C LEU A 174 -6.54 0.41 -18.95
N LEU A 175 -7.15 0.27 -17.77
CA LEU A 175 -8.36 -0.52 -17.59
C LEU A 175 -9.51 0.01 -18.43
N GLN A 176 -9.70 1.33 -18.52
CA GLN A 176 -10.73 1.92 -19.35
C GLN A 176 -10.53 1.56 -20.82
N VAL A 177 -9.32 1.72 -21.35
CA VAL A 177 -9.01 1.35 -22.74
C VAL A 177 -9.21 -0.14 -22.99
N LEU A 178 -8.85 -1.00 -22.03
CA LEU A 178 -9.07 -2.43 -22.15
C LEU A 178 -10.54 -2.81 -22.10
N LEU A 179 -11.35 -2.16 -21.27
CA LEU A 179 -12.80 -2.38 -21.22
C LEU A 179 -13.51 -1.90 -22.50
N ASP A 180 -13.06 -0.77 -23.05
CA ASP A 180 -13.62 -0.22 -24.29
C ASP A 180 -13.26 -1.07 -25.52
N SER A 181 -12.09 -1.76 -25.49
CA SER A 181 -11.57 -2.57 -26.61
C SER A 181 -11.89 -4.06 -26.49
N PHE A 182 -12.02 -4.56 -25.28
CA PHE A 182 -12.22 -5.98 -24.99
C PHE A 182 -13.32 -6.15 -23.95
N GLU A 183 -13.93 -7.33 -23.91
CA GLU A 183 -14.86 -7.69 -22.83
C GLU A 183 -14.14 -7.71 -21.48
N TRP A 184 -14.87 -7.43 -20.38
CA TRP A 184 -14.34 -7.43 -19.02
C TRP A 184 -13.59 -8.73 -18.65
N ARG A 185 -14.00 -9.87 -19.17
CA ARG A 185 -13.34 -11.18 -18.96
C ARG A 185 -11.93 -11.20 -19.52
N ASN A 186 -11.73 -10.70 -20.74
CA ASN A 186 -10.43 -10.61 -21.36
C ASN A 186 -9.58 -9.54 -20.68
N THR A 187 -10.17 -8.46 -20.21
CA THR A 187 -9.48 -7.45 -19.39
C THR A 187 -8.87 -8.07 -18.15
N PHE A 188 -9.60 -8.91 -17.40
CA PHE A 188 -9.05 -9.63 -16.26
C PHE A 188 -7.89 -10.57 -16.63
N ARG A 189 -7.96 -11.26 -17.78
CA ARG A 189 -6.87 -12.13 -18.27
C ARG A 189 -5.62 -11.35 -18.63
N ILE A 190 -5.79 -10.20 -19.30
CA ILE A 190 -4.67 -9.31 -19.65
C ILE A 190 -4.04 -8.76 -18.38
N MET A 191 -4.85 -8.32 -17.42
CA MET A 191 -4.33 -7.86 -16.13
C MET A 191 -3.65 -8.97 -15.33
N ALA A 192 -4.14 -10.21 -15.40
CA ALA A 192 -3.44 -11.36 -14.79
C ALA A 192 -2.03 -11.55 -15.39
N ALA A 193 -1.86 -11.33 -16.69
CA ALA A 193 -0.55 -11.42 -17.35
C ALA A 193 0.45 -10.40 -16.79
N THR A 194 0.01 -9.23 -16.33
CA THR A 194 0.92 -8.24 -15.71
C THR A 194 1.55 -8.76 -14.41
N TYR A 195 0.89 -9.67 -13.69
CA TYR A 195 1.43 -10.30 -12.48
C TYR A 195 2.54 -11.32 -12.76
N VAL A 196 2.69 -11.79 -14.00
CA VAL A 196 3.88 -12.57 -14.42
C VAL A 196 5.14 -11.72 -14.25
N LEU A 197 5.06 -10.41 -14.57
CA LEU A 197 6.17 -9.47 -14.32
C LEU A 197 6.48 -9.40 -12.81
N VAL A 198 5.47 -9.36 -11.94
CA VAL A 198 5.67 -9.37 -10.48
C VAL A 198 6.40 -10.64 -10.04
N CYS A 199 6.00 -11.81 -10.57
CA CYS A 199 6.68 -13.08 -10.29
C CYS A 199 8.14 -13.06 -10.74
N ILE A 200 8.46 -12.50 -11.91
CA ILE A 200 9.83 -12.36 -12.41
C ILE A 200 10.64 -11.41 -11.52
N LEU A 201 10.10 -10.25 -11.19
CA LEU A 201 10.77 -9.26 -10.36
C LEU A 201 11.00 -9.76 -8.93
N SER A 202 10.10 -10.58 -8.38
CA SER A 202 10.26 -11.18 -7.06
C SER A 202 11.52 -12.05 -6.94
N LEU A 203 12.02 -12.61 -8.05
CA LEU A 203 13.27 -13.38 -8.08
C LEU A 203 14.49 -12.53 -7.70
N SER A 204 14.42 -11.20 -7.85
CA SER A 204 15.49 -10.30 -7.42
C SER A 204 15.62 -10.21 -5.88
N PHE A 205 14.58 -10.59 -5.13
CA PHE A 205 14.53 -10.54 -3.67
C PHE A 205 15.32 -11.71 -3.07
N ASN A 206 16.64 -11.57 -2.95
CA ASN A 206 17.48 -12.61 -2.36
C ASN A 206 17.29 -12.64 -0.83
N PRO A 207 17.01 -13.78 -0.19
CA PRO A 207 16.86 -13.88 1.27
C PRO A 207 18.19 -13.76 2.03
N TYR A 208 19.33 -13.95 1.36
CA TYR A 208 20.67 -13.92 1.97
C TYR A 208 21.30 -12.53 1.87
N VAL A 209 20.97 -11.67 2.81
CA VAL A 209 21.56 -10.32 2.92
C VAL A 209 22.46 -10.27 4.15
N GLU A 210 23.74 -9.97 3.95
CA GLU A 210 24.72 -9.81 5.02
C GLU A 210 24.99 -8.33 5.29
N GLU A 211 25.17 -8.01 6.55
CA GLU A 211 25.71 -6.73 6.99
C GLU A 211 27.23 -6.73 6.74
N ILE A 212 27.79 -5.61 6.23
CA ILE A 212 29.24 -5.46 6.16
C ILE A 212 29.74 -5.41 7.61
N ALA A 213 30.33 -6.51 8.08
CA ALA A 213 30.84 -6.61 9.42
C ALA A 213 32.00 -5.64 9.59
N THR A 214 31.82 -4.57 10.34
CA THR A 214 32.90 -3.85 10.96
C THR A 214 33.49 -4.75 12.06
N VAL A 215 34.81 -4.73 12.25
CA VAL A 215 35.55 -5.59 13.20
C VAL A 215 34.97 -5.52 14.62
N GLU A 216 34.27 -4.45 14.96
CA GLU A 216 33.58 -4.20 16.21
C GLU A 216 32.29 -5.06 16.40
N ASN A 217 31.61 -5.43 15.29
CA ASN A 217 30.40 -6.25 15.34
C ASN A 217 30.68 -7.75 15.51
N LEU A 218 31.90 -8.22 15.18
CA LEU A 218 32.31 -9.61 15.36
C LEU A 218 32.39 -10.05 16.82
N SER A 219 32.70 -9.11 17.72
CA SER A 219 32.73 -9.38 19.17
C SER A 219 31.33 -9.41 19.80
N ILE A 220 30.41 -8.61 19.28
CA ILE A 220 29.02 -8.55 19.75
C ILE A 220 28.22 -9.78 19.25
N GLU A 221 28.46 -10.24 18.01
CA GLU A 221 27.80 -11.43 17.45
C GLU A 221 28.20 -12.73 18.20
N ARG A 222 29.42 -12.80 18.75
CA ARG A 222 29.83 -13.98 19.55
C ARG A 222 29.05 -14.07 20.86
N ASN A 223 28.81 -12.96 21.53
CA ASN A 223 28.03 -12.92 22.78
C ASN A 223 26.54 -13.12 22.58
N ASN A 224 25.98 -12.74 21.42
CA ASN A 224 24.55 -12.88 21.12
C ASN A 224 24.17 -14.29 20.62
N LYS A 225 25.12 -15.12 20.16
CA LYS A 225 24.85 -16.51 19.75
C LYS A 225 24.43 -17.43 20.89
N ASP A 226 24.80 -17.09 22.12
CA ASP A 226 24.41 -17.86 23.30
C ASP A 226 23.00 -17.46 23.81
N GLU A 227 22.49 -16.29 23.46
CA GLU A 227 21.10 -15.87 23.77
C GLU A 227 20.05 -16.26 22.69
N GLU A 228 20.47 -16.81 21.55
CA GLU A 228 19.62 -17.14 20.39
C GLU A 228 18.77 -18.40 20.55
N ARG A 229 18.80 -19.06 21.72
CA ARG A 229 17.99 -20.25 21.98
C ARG A 229 16.62 -20.02 22.61
N ASP A 230 16.19 -18.76 22.79
CA ASP A 230 14.83 -18.47 23.26
C ASP A 230 13.89 -18.35 22.03
N ASP A 231 13.44 -19.50 21.57
CA ASP A 231 12.47 -19.70 20.47
C ASP A 231 11.07 -19.21 20.91
N LYS A 232 10.91 -17.89 21.02
CA LYS A 232 9.59 -17.26 21.14
C LYS A 232 8.94 -17.24 19.75
N SER A 233 8.42 -18.41 19.36
CA SER A 233 7.76 -18.59 18.07
C SER A 233 6.39 -17.91 18.03
N GLY A 234 6.10 -17.24 16.92
CA GLY A 234 4.74 -16.90 16.49
C GLY A 234 4.05 -15.82 17.33
N ILE A 235 2.92 -16.15 17.96
CA ILE A 235 2.01 -15.21 18.64
C ILE A 235 2.70 -14.41 19.75
N SER A 236 3.66 -15.00 20.48
CA SER A 236 4.44 -14.34 21.52
C SER A 236 5.23 -13.13 20.99
N LEU A 237 5.73 -13.21 19.74
CA LEU A 237 6.44 -12.10 19.11
C LEU A 237 5.50 -10.91 18.82
N TYR A 238 4.29 -11.19 18.31
CA TYR A 238 3.28 -10.16 18.08
C TYR A 238 2.83 -9.48 19.38
N CYS A 239 2.65 -10.23 20.46
CA CYS A 239 2.33 -9.67 21.76
C CYS A 239 3.49 -8.83 22.34
N SER A 240 4.74 -9.22 22.09
CA SER A 240 5.92 -8.53 22.62
C SER A 240 6.13 -7.12 22.06
N VAL A 241 5.54 -6.79 20.90
CA VAL A 241 5.62 -5.46 20.30
C VAL A 241 4.87 -4.41 21.14
N TRP A 242 3.77 -4.81 21.79
CA TRP A 242 3.00 -3.94 22.66
C TRP A 242 3.71 -3.54 23.96
N SER A 243 4.80 -4.24 24.31
CA SER A 243 5.66 -3.87 25.46
C SER A 243 6.51 -2.62 25.21
N PHE A 244 6.52 -2.09 23.96
CA PHE A 244 7.18 -0.84 23.62
C PHE A 244 6.18 0.33 23.70
N PRO A 245 6.27 1.21 24.71
CA PRO A 245 5.29 2.31 24.85
C PRO A 245 5.28 3.25 23.65
N ALA A 246 6.46 3.52 23.07
CA ALA A 246 6.59 4.35 21.87
C ALA A 246 5.82 3.76 20.68
N TYR A 247 5.90 2.45 20.45
CA TYR A 247 5.15 1.77 19.42
C TYR A 247 3.63 1.91 19.62
N THR A 248 3.16 1.63 20.85
CA THR A 248 1.72 1.71 21.18
C THR A 248 1.15 3.10 20.91
N VAL A 249 1.84 4.15 21.33
CA VAL A 249 1.41 5.54 21.09
C VAL A 249 1.38 5.86 19.59
N ILE A 250 2.44 5.47 18.86
CA ILE A 250 2.55 5.73 17.43
C ILE A 250 1.46 5.00 16.63
N VAL A 251 1.25 3.71 16.89
CA VAL A 251 0.24 2.91 16.17
C VAL A 251 -1.18 3.37 16.48
N THR A 252 -1.47 3.74 17.73
CA THR A 252 -2.76 4.34 18.09
C THR A 252 -2.99 5.65 17.34
N SER A 253 -1.96 6.52 17.27
CA SER A 253 -2.02 7.75 16.48
C SER A 253 -2.27 7.47 15.00
N PHE A 254 -1.59 6.46 14.41
CA PHE A 254 -1.80 6.06 13.02
C PHE A 254 -3.23 5.56 12.78
N THR A 255 -3.76 4.74 13.70
CA THR A 255 -5.12 4.20 13.60
C THR A 255 -6.16 5.32 13.58
N ILE A 256 -6.04 6.30 14.47
CA ILE A 256 -6.94 7.47 14.53
C ILE A 256 -6.79 8.33 13.26
N ALA A 257 -5.55 8.58 12.82
CA ALA A 257 -5.30 9.39 11.64
C ALA A 257 -5.86 8.76 10.35
N ASN A 258 -5.79 7.44 10.23
CA ASN A 258 -6.34 6.70 9.10
C ASN A 258 -7.85 6.90 8.93
N PHE A 259 -8.61 6.98 10.02
CA PHE A 259 -10.03 7.32 9.96
C PHE A 259 -10.27 8.65 9.22
N GLY A 260 -9.51 9.69 9.60
CA GLY A 260 -9.69 11.03 9.05
C GLY A 260 -9.16 11.19 7.62
N MET A 261 -8.05 10.53 7.29
CA MET A 261 -7.37 10.71 6.00
C MET A 261 -8.16 10.18 4.79
N TYR A 262 -9.13 9.29 4.98
CA TYR A 262 -9.96 8.78 3.87
C TYR A 262 -11.24 9.56 3.64
N ILE A 263 -11.70 10.34 4.60
CA ILE A 263 -12.97 11.09 4.52
C ILE A 263 -13.04 12.00 3.30
N PRO A 264 -12.04 12.86 3.00
CA PRO A 264 -12.08 13.71 1.82
C PRO A 264 -12.05 12.92 0.51
N TYR A 265 -11.33 11.81 0.43
CA TYR A 265 -11.31 10.97 -0.78
C TYR A 265 -12.69 10.43 -1.12
N ILE A 266 -13.46 10.02 -0.13
CA ILE A 266 -14.80 9.43 -0.34
C ILE A 266 -15.82 10.51 -0.68
N ASN A 267 -15.75 11.65 -0.01
CA ASN A 267 -16.82 12.66 -0.06
C ASN A 267 -16.57 13.79 -1.05
N LEU A 268 -15.35 13.92 -1.63
CA LEU A 268 -14.99 15.06 -2.48
C LEU A 268 -15.89 15.22 -3.71
N VAL A 269 -16.23 14.11 -4.38
CA VAL A 269 -17.09 14.16 -5.58
C VAL A 269 -18.48 14.64 -5.23
N LYS A 270 -19.08 14.05 -4.19
CA LYS A 270 -20.41 14.45 -3.71
C LYS A 270 -20.43 15.92 -3.26
N TYR A 271 -19.41 16.36 -2.54
CA TYR A 271 -19.27 17.76 -2.16
C TYR A 271 -19.22 18.68 -3.39
N CYS A 272 -18.49 18.30 -4.43
CA CYS A 272 -18.43 19.05 -5.69
C CYS A 272 -19.81 19.14 -6.37
N GLU A 273 -20.58 18.04 -6.39
CA GLU A 273 -21.92 18.00 -6.94
C GLU A 273 -22.87 18.91 -6.16
N ASP A 274 -22.80 18.90 -4.82
CA ASP A 274 -23.63 19.76 -3.95
C ASP A 274 -23.38 21.27 -4.21
N ILE A 275 -22.14 21.65 -4.58
CA ILE A 275 -21.82 23.02 -4.98
C ILE A 275 -21.95 23.27 -6.50
N ARG A 276 -22.67 22.40 -7.21
CA ARG A 276 -22.99 22.48 -8.65
C ARG A 276 -21.76 22.39 -9.58
N ILE A 277 -20.69 21.71 -9.16
CA ILE A 277 -19.57 21.37 -10.03
C ILE A 277 -19.80 19.96 -10.57
N SER A 278 -19.70 19.81 -11.93
CA SER A 278 -19.94 18.51 -12.57
C SER A 278 -18.98 17.42 -12.06
N ALA A 279 -19.48 16.18 -11.93
CA ALA A 279 -18.71 15.01 -11.52
C ALA A 279 -17.43 14.81 -12.36
N GLN A 280 -17.49 15.16 -13.65
CA GLN A 280 -16.33 15.12 -14.55
C GLN A 280 -15.20 16.09 -14.15
N LYS A 281 -15.54 17.29 -13.66
CA LYS A 281 -14.57 18.24 -13.11
C LYS A 281 -14.08 17.81 -11.73
N ALA A 282 -14.96 17.22 -10.91
CA ALA A 282 -14.62 16.69 -9.61
C ALA A 282 -13.61 15.54 -9.71
N SER A 283 -13.79 14.60 -10.65
CA SER A 283 -12.86 13.49 -10.86
C SER A 283 -11.46 13.94 -11.29
N ARG A 284 -11.33 15.08 -11.99
CA ARG A 284 -10.01 15.65 -12.33
C ARG A 284 -9.22 16.11 -11.11
N LEU A 285 -9.88 16.44 -10.00
CA LEU A 285 -9.19 16.82 -8.75
C LEU A 285 -8.33 15.68 -8.20
N PHE A 286 -8.73 14.42 -8.40
CA PHE A 286 -7.94 13.27 -8.00
C PHE A 286 -6.61 13.14 -8.74
N ILE A 287 -6.51 13.67 -9.96
CA ILE A 287 -5.24 13.75 -10.70
C ILE A 287 -4.26 14.67 -9.97
N PHE A 288 -4.75 15.84 -9.51
CA PHE A 288 -3.93 16.78 -8.75
C PHE A 288 -3.50 16.20 -7.40
N ILE A 289 -4.42 15.50 -6.68
CA ILE A 289 -4.10 14.79 -5.44
C ILE A 289 -3.01 13.73 -5.71
N GLY A 290 -3.19 12.89 -6.72
CA GLY A 290 -2.27 11.80 -7.07
C GLY A 290 -0.88 12.30 -7.46
N LEU A 291 -0.79 13.32 -8.33
CA LEU A 291 0.50 13.89 -8.73
C LEU A 291 1.22 14.56 -7.55
N ALA A 292 0.51 15.34 -6.75
CA ALA A 292 1.07 15.96 -5.56
C ALA A 292 1.56 14.92 -4.55
N SER A 293 0.80 13.86 -4.32
CA SER A 293 1.18 12.74 -3.46
C SER A 293 2.44 12.03 -3.97
N CYS A 294 2.56 11.79 -5.28
CA CYS A 294 3.76 11.18 -5.86
C CYS A 294 5.02 12.03 -5.62
N VAL A 295 4.94 13.33 -5.84
CA VAL A 295 6.05 14.26 -5.58
C VAL A 295 6.41 14.26 -4.10
N ALA A 296 5.41 14.33 -3.22
CA ALA A 296 5.61 14.34 -1.78
C ALA A 296 6.31 13.07 -1.26
N ARG A 297 5.98 11.90 -1.81
CA ARG A 297 6.61 10.61 -1.41
C ARG A 297 8.12 10.62 -1.66
N LEU A 298 8.57 11.14 -2.79
CA LEU A 298 10.01 11.25 -3.09
C LEU A 298 10.70 12.29 -2.21
N MET A 299 10.06 13.46 -2.04
CA MET A 299 10.61 14.53 -1.19
C MET A 299 10.75 14.08 0.26
N THR A 300 9.72 13.40 0.79
CA THR A 300 9.72 12.89 2.16
C THR A 300 10.78 11.82 2.37
N GLY A 301 10.93 10.89 1.42
CA GLY A 301 11.99 9.89 1.48
C GLY A 301 13.38 10.52 1.61
N ARG A 302 13.64 11.60 0.88
CA ARG A 302 14.90 12.37 0.99
C ARG A 302 14.99 13.18 2.28
N LEU A 303 13.90 13.82 2.69
CA LEU A 303 13.85 14.67 3.88
C LEU A 303 14.12 13.82 5.15
N CYS A 304 13.44 12.70 5.31
CA CYS A 304 13.61 11.81 6.46
C CYS A 304 14.96 11.05 6.47
N ASN A 305 15.70 11.06 5.35
CA ASN A 305 17.07 10.54 5.31
C ASN A 305 18.10 11.45 6.00
N ASN A 306 17.73 12.71 6.25
CA ASN A 306 18.58 13.62 6.97
C ASN A 306 18.49 13.35 8.49
N LYS A 307 19.59 12.95 9.12
CA LYS A 307 19.66 12.64 10.57
C LYS A 307 19.23 13.80 11.50
N ARG A 308 19.14 15.05 10.98
CA ARG A 308 18.67 16.20 11.75
C ARG A 308 17.14 16.31 11.79
N VAL A 309 16.44 15.59 10.91
CA VAL A 309 14.98 15.64 10.79
C VAL A 309 14.39 14.44 11.50
N ASN A 310 13.54 14.70 12.50
CA ASN A 310 12.80 13.63 13.16
C ASN A 310 11.54 13.29 12.34
N PRO A 311 11.40 12.04 11.87
CA PRO A 311 10.25 11.61 11.06
C PRO A 311 8.90 11.81 11.75
N VAL A 312 8.87 11.74 13.09
CA VAL A 312 7.63 11.94 13.87
C VAL A 312 7.10 13.36 13.72
N TYR A 313 7.98 14.38 13.73
CA TYR A 313 7.54 15.77 13.51
C TYR A 313 7.08 16.01 12.08
N VAL A 314 7.71 15.35 11.10
CA VAL A 314 7.24 15.41 9.70
C VAL A 314 5.84 14.81 9.58
N TYR A 315 5.61 13.68 10.23
CA TYR A 315 4.30 13.04 10.31
C TYR A 315 3.26 13.94 10.98
N GLN A 316 3.57 14.54 12.14
CA GLN A 316 2.66 15.44 12.84
C GLN A 316 2.32 16.69 12.01
N SER A 317 3.31 17.29 11.34
CA SER A 317 3.09 18.47 10.51
C SER A 317 2.18 18.18 9.32
N CYS A 318 2.28 17.00 8.69
CA CYS A 318 1.40 16.65 7.59
C CYS A 318 -0.05 16.40 8.06
N LEU A 319 -0.26 15.83 9.24
CA LEU A 319 -1.61 15.67 9.81
C LEU A 319 -2.27 17.03 10.10
N VAL A 320 -1.51 17.96 10.68
CA VAL A 320 -2.01 19.33 10.92
C VAL A 320 -2.37 20.00 9.60
N THR A 321 -1.50 19.89 8.58
CA THR A 321 -1.74 20.46 7.25
C THR A 321 -2.96 19.85 6.58
N ALA A 322 -3.09 18.51 6.62
CA ALA A 322 -4.26 17.82 6.07
C ALA A 322 -5.56 18.20 6.81
N GLY A 323 -5.51 18.28 8.15
CA GLY A 323 -6.64 18.67 8.97
C GLY A 323 -7.09 20.12 8.70
N LEU A 324 -6.15 21.06 8.60
CA LEU A 324 -6.45 22.44 8.23
C LEU A 324 -7.02 22.56 6.81
N ALA A 325 -6.47 21.81 5.84
CA ALA A 325 -7.01 21.76 4.50
C ALA A 325 -8.46 21.22 4.49
N ALA A 326 -8.71 20.13 5.20
CA ALA A 326 -10.06 19.56 5.32
C ALA A 326 -11.04 20.52 6.02
N PHE A 327 -10.58 21.23 7.06
CA PHE A 327 -11.39 22.25 7.75
C PHE A 327 -11.74 23.43 6.85
N MET A 328 -10.85 23.82 5.94
CA MET A 328 -11.09 24.89 4.96
C MET A 328 -11.99 24.47 3.81
N LEU A 329 -12.18 23.17 3.57
CA LEU A 329 -12.95 22.65 2.44
C LEU A 329 -14.39 23.23 2.36
N PRO A 330 -15.20 23.29 3.43
CA PRO A 330 -16.56 23.81 3.37
C PRO A 330 -16.66 25.30 2.98
N PHE A 331 -15.56 26.05 3.13
CA PHE A 331 -15.49 27.47 2.73
C PHE A 331 -15.06 27.65 1.26
N THR A 332 -14.73 26.57 0.55
CA THR A 332 -14.26 26.60 -0.83
C THR A 332 -15.41 26.38 -1.80
N THR A 333 -15.91 27.42 -2.42
CA THR A 333 -17.00 27.33 -3.42
C THR A 333 -16.52 27.40 -4.86
N LYS A 334 -15.26 27.82 -5.10
CA LYS A 334 -14.71 28.00 -6.44
C LYS A 334 -13.85 26.79 -6.82
N TYR A 335 -13.92 26.36 -8.08
CA TYR A 335 -13.13 25.25 -8.60
C TYR A 335 -11.61 25.40 -8.39
N TRP A 336 -11.06 26.61 -8.52
CA TRP A 336 -9.65 26.89 -8.23
C TRP A 336 -9.24 26.60 -6.78
N SER A 337 -10.12 26.94 -5.82
CA SER A 337 -9.87 26.66 -4.41
C SER A 337 -9.81 25.14 -4.16
N LEU A 338 -10.63 24.36 -4.88
CA LEU A 338 -10.61 22.89 -4.80
C LEU A 338 -9.34 22.30 -5.41
N ILE A 339 -8.77 22.90 -6.45
CA ILE A 339 -7.46 22.49 -6.98
C ILE A 339 -6.37 22.75 -5.93
N VAL A 340 -6.35 23.91 -5.29
CA VAL A 340 -5.39 24.24 -4.23
C VAL A 340 -5.54 23.24 -3.05
N PHE A 341 -6.78 23.01 -2.61
CA PHE A 341 -7.08 21.99 -1.62
C PHE A 341 -6.50 20.62 -2.03
N SER A 342 -6.78 20.17 -3.26
CA SER A 342 -6.33 18.88 -3.79
C SER A 342 -4.81 18.75 -3.80
N VAL A 343 -4.09 19.79 -4.14
CA VAL A 343 -2.63 19.80 -4.13
C VAL A 343 -2.09 19.73 -2.69
N ILE A 344 -2.61 20.56 -1.78
CA ILE A 344 -2.16 20.56 -0.37
C ILE A 344 -2.47 19.20 0.28
N TYR A 345 -3.68 18.69 0.05
CA TYR A 345 -4.11 17.42 0.60
C TYR A 345 -3.30 16.25 0.03
N GLY A 346 -3.02 16.26 -1.28
CA GLY A 346 -2.18 15.24 -1.92
C GLY A 346 -0.73 15.28 -1.43
N LEU A 347 -0.15 16.46 -1.20
CA LEU A 347 1.17 16.57 -0.58
C LEU A 347 1.17 15.95 0.83
N SER A 348 0.15 16.27 1.62
CA SER A 348 0.00 15.72 2.98
C SER A 348 -0.16 14.20 2.97
N ASP A 349 -0.95 13.63 2.04
CA ASP A 349 -1.13 12.20 1.86
C ASP A 349 0.20 11.50 1.53
N GLY A 350 0.96 12.04 0.60
CA GLY A 350 2.26 11.47 0.21
C GLY A 350 3.26 11.47 1.37
N ILE A 351 3.32 12.57 2.15
CA ILE A 351 4.14 12.67 3.35
C ILE A 351 3.67 11.65 4.38
N TYR A 352 2.36 11.57 4.63
CA TYR A 352 1.72 10.69 5.58
C TYR A 352 2.10 9.21 5.33
N ILE A 353 1.81 8.69 4.15
CA ILE A 353 2.04 7.28 3.82
C ILE A 353 3.52 6.92 3.90
N THR A 354 4.40 7.79 3.39
CA THR A 354 5.85 7.52 3.38
C THR A 354 6.44 7.52 4.77
N THR A 355 6.06 8.51 5.60
CA THR A 355 6.55 8.62 6.99
C THR A 355 6.02 7.50 7.86
N GLN A 356 4.74 7.13 7.72
CA GLN A 356 4.12 6.03 8.46
C GLN A 356 4.87 4.72 8.21
N ASN A 357 5.06 4.35 6.93
CA ASN A 357 5.78 3.13 6.59
C ASN A 357 7.24 3.15 7.11
N PHE A 358 7.94 4.28 6.96
CA PHE A 358 9.30 4.42 7.45
C PHE A 358 9.40 4.27 8.97
N ILE A 359 8.52 4.94 9.72
CA ILE A 359 8.49 4.86 11.19
C ILE A 359 8.20 3.42 11.63
N LEU A 360 7.24 2.74 11.02
CA LEU A 360 6.90 1.35 11.37
C LEU A 360 8.06 0.37 11.15
N LEU A 361 8.87 0.62 10.14
CA LEU A 361 10.05 -0.22 9.85
C LEU A 361 11.23 0.07 10.78
N THR A 362 11.21 1.19 11.54
CA THR A 362 12.34 1.67 12.35
C THR A 362 12.06 1.81 13.84
N VAL A 363 10.78 1.82 14.26
CA VAL A 363 10.38 2.11 15.66
C VAL A 363 10.67 0.98 16.63
N VAL A 364 10.81 -0.23 16.14
CA VAL A 364 11.12 -1.43 16.92
C VAL A 364 12.40 -2.11 16.43
N ASP A 365 12.94 -3.01 17.24
CA ASP A 365 14.09 -3.82 16.86
C ASP A 365 13.86 -4.63 15.59
N SER A 366 14.93 -4.92 14.85
CA SER A 366 14.87 -5.67 13.58
C SER A 366 14.15 -7.02 13.67
N LYS A 367 14.19 -7.70 14.82
CA LYS A 367 13.47 -8.97 15.07
C LYS A 367 11.94 -8.80 15.13
N ARG A 368 11.45 -7.60 15.48
CA ARG A 368 10.02 -7.29 15.69
C ARG A 368 9.43 -6.43 14.57
N THR A 369 10.24 -6.01 13.60
CA THR A 369 9.81 -5.14 12.49
C THR A 369 8.65 -5.74 11.70
N THR A 370 8.70 -7.05 11.39
CA THR A 370 7.63 -7.75 10.69
C THR A 370 6.32 -7.71 11.48
N ALA A 371 6.37 -8.04 12.78
CA ALA A 371 5.18 -8.03 13.64
C ALA A 371 4.59 -6.61 13.77
N SER A 372 5.45 -5.61 13.99
CA SER A 372 5.05 -4.19 14.06
C SER A 372 4.31 -3.74 12.80
N PHE A 373 4.88 -4.03 11.65
CA PHE A 373 4.31 -3.65 10.36
C PHE A 373 2.97 -4.35 10.11
N CYS A 374 2.88 -5.65 10.40
CA CYS A 374 1.68 -6.44 10.19
C CYS A 374 0.52 -6.04 11.12
N ILE A 375 0.79 -5.77 12.41
CA ILE A 375 -0.23 -5.31 13.35
C ILE A 375 -0.82 -3.98 12.89
N ASN A 376 0.03 -3.02 12.51
CA ASN A 376 -0.45 -1.74 12.00
C ASN A 376 -1.34 -1.91 10.77
N ASN A 377 -0.99 -2.80 9.84
CA ASN A 377 -1.78 -3.06 8.64
C ASN A 377 -3.18 -3.62 8.98
N VAL A 378 -3.28 -4.51 9.95
CA VAL A 378 -4.58 -5.00 10.43
C VAL A 378 -5.42 -3.85 10.99
N LEU A 379 -4.85 -3.02 11.85
CA LEU A 379 -5.55 -1.86 12.41
C LEU A 379 -5.96 -0.86 11.32
N TYR A 380 -5.09 -0.67 10.33
CA TYR A 380 -5.39 0.13 9.15
C TYR A 380 -6.59 -0.41 8.37
N SER A 381 -6.71 -1.73 8.20
CA SER A 381 -7.86 -2.33 7.49
C SER A 381 -9.19 -1.99 8.15
N PHE A 382 -9.25 -2.03 9.47
CA PHE A 382 -10.45 -1.64 10.23
C PHE A 382 -10.76 -0.14 10.12
N SER A 383 -9.73 0.70 10.24
CA SER A 383 -9.90 2.16 10.13
C SER A 383 -10.38 2.56 8.73
N ALA A 384 -9.82 1.97 7.69
CA ALA A 384 -10.22 2.26 6.31
C ALA A 384 -11.65 1.77 6.02
N ALA A 385 -12.04 0.62 6.56
CA ALA A 385 -13.40 0.09 6.40
C ALA A 385 -14.45 0.91 7.15
N ALA A 386 -14.13 1.39 8.36
CA ALA A 386 -15.08 2.09 9.22
C ALA A 386 -15.14 3.61 8.93
N GLY A 387 -14.08 4.21 8.37
CA GLY A 387 -13.99 5.66 8.17
C GLY A 387 -15.09 6.22 7.25
N GLY A 388 -15.41 5.52 6.18
CA GLY A 388 -16.44 5.93 5.22
C GLY A 388 -17.86 5.96 5.81
N PRO A 389 -18.37 4.84 6.35
CA PRO A 389 -19.69 4.78 6.98
C PRO A 389 -19.87 5.77 8.13
N VAL A 390 -18.89 5.85 9.04
CA VAL A 390 -18.95 6.78 10.19
C VAL A 390 -19.03 8.24 9.73
N ALA A 391 -18.25 8.63 8.73
CA ALA A 391 -18.33 9.98 8.18
C ALA A 391 -19.68 10.23 7.47
N GLY A 392 -20.23 9.24 6.80
CA GLY A 392 -21.54 9.33 6.15
C GLY A 392 -22.67 9.56 7.16
N GLU A 393 -22.73 8.75 8.23
CA GLU A 393 -23.72 8.90 9.30
C GLU A 393 -23.61 10.26 10.00
N PHE A 394 -22.38 10.71 10.26
CA PHE A 394 -22.16 12.01 10.91
C PHE A 394 -22.63 13.19 10.05
N ILE A 395 -22.41 13.13 8.72
CA ILE A 395 -22.92 14.15 7.79
C ILE A 395 -24.45 14.14 7.74
N ILE A 396 -25.06 12.96 7.71
CA ILE A 396 -26.54 12.84 7.71
C ILE A 396 -27.11 13.39 9.01
N SER A 397 -26.52 13.09 10.18
CA SER A 397 -26.98 13.60 11.46
C SER A 397 -26.91 15.13 11.54
N LEU A 398 -25.83 15.74 11.04
CA LEU A 398 -25.68 17.19 10.99
C LEU A 398 -26.70 17.86 10.04
N GLN A 399 -27.02 17.22 8.91
CA GLN A 399 -28.04 17.70 7.99
C GLN A 399 -29.43 17.64 8.63
N THR A 400 -29.74 16.56 9.32
CA THR A 400 -31.02 16.39 10.03
C THR A 400 -31.16 17.38 11.18
N GLU A 401 -30.08 17.68 11.94
CA GLU A 401 -30.09 18.73 12.97
C GLU A 401 -30.30 20.13 12.36
N ARG A 402 -29.73 20.40 11.19
CA ARG A 402 -29.92 21.68 10.48
C ARG A 402 -31.37 21.85 9.99
N GLU A 403 -32.00 20.80 9.48
CA GLU A 403 -33.40 20.81 9.07
C GLU A 403 -34.36 20.91 10.26
N ASN A 404 -34.00 20.35 11.42
CA ASN A 404 -34.81 20.40 12.65
C ASN A 404 -34.62 21.69 13.48
N CYS A 405 -33.66 22.56 13.14
CA CYS A 405 -33.51 23.88 13.79
C CYS A 405 -34.47 24.89 13.15
N PRO A 406 -35.53 25.35 13.87
CA PRO A 406 -36.57 26.22 13.31
C PRO A 406 -36.15 27.69 13.09
N GLY A 407 -34.87 27.94 12.86
CA GLY A 407 -34.32 29.32 12.74
C GLY A 407 -33.45 29.59 11.50
N GLY A 408 -33.29 28.63 10.56
CA GLY A 408 -32.30 28.72 9.47
C GLY A 408 -32.83 29.01 8.06
N ALA A 409 -34.09 29.32 7.89
CA ALA A 409 -34.66 29.63 6.58
C ALA A 409 -34.96 31.15 6.45
N GLN A 410 -33.92 31.98 6.41
CA GLN A 410 -33.93 33.37 5.85
C GLN A 410 -32.59 34.05 6.15
N ALA A 411 -31.62 33.91 5.25
CA ALA A 411 -30.64 34.91 4.95
C ALA A 411 -29.94 34.58 3.60
#